data_361a287240a9e3f0a6b9c91f9d7e4dcc
#
_entry.id   361a287240a9e3f0a6b9c91f9d7e4dcc
#
_cell.length_a   1.000
_cell.length_b   1.000
_cell.length_c   1.000
_cell.angle_alpha   90.00
_cell.angle_beta   90.00
_cell.angle_gamma   90.00
#
_symmetry.space_group_name_H-M   'P 1'
#
loop_
_entity.id
_entity.type
_entity.pdbx_description
1 polymer ?
#
loop_
_entity_poly.entity_id
_entity_poly.type
_entity_poly.pdbx_seq_one_letter_code
_entity_poly.pdbx_strand_id
1 'polypeptide(L)'
;LEGNVRGTGVHACGTIICRDDITDWVPVSTADDKETGEKMLVTQYEGSVIEDTGLIKMDFLGLKTLSIIKDAVANVKHTKGISIDIDTIDIDDPTTYKLYCDGGTVGTFQFESPGMQKYLRELKPSTFEDLIAMNALYRPGPMDYIPDFIDRKHGRKPIEYDIPIMEKYLKDTYGITVYQEQVMLLSRLLADFTRGESDTLRKAMGKKLKDKLDALKPKFIKGGIKNGHDKDVLEKIWADWEKFASYAFNKSHAT
;
A
#
# COMPACT_ATOMS: atom_id res chain seq x y z
N LEU A 1 -11.78 -5.42 32.16
CA LEU A 1 -12.76 -5.44 31.03
C LEU A 1 -12.09 -5.60 29.66
N GLU A 2 -10.76 -5.57 29.61
CA GLU A 2 -10.00 -5.83 28.38
C GLU A 2 -10.22 -7.28 27.93
N GLY A 3 -10.44 -7.48 26.61
CA GLY A 3 -10.75 -8.79 26.04
C GLY A 3 -12.24 -9.18 26.04
N ASN A 4 -13.11 -8.39 26.68
CA ASN A 4 -14.55 -8.64 26.60
C ASN A 4 -15.19 -7.91 25.40
N VAL A 5 -16.10 -8.59 24.72
CA VAL A 5 -16.88 -8.00 23.63
C VAL A 5 -17.77 -6.90 24.19
N ARG A 6 -17.63 -5.68 23.68
CA ARG A 6 -18.40 -4.50 24.11
C ARG A 6 -19.76 -4.41 23.40
N GLY A 7 -19.81 -4.83 22.16
CA GLY A 7 -21.01 -4.72 21.34
C GLY A 7 -20.76 -5.23 19.93
N THR A 8 -21.79 -5.23 19.11
CA THR A 8 -21.76 -5.58 17.69
C THR A 8 -21.64 -4.32 16.85
N GLY A 9 -20.88 -4.38 15.78
CA GLY A 9 -20.76 -3.33 14.78
C GLY A 9 -20.83 -3.93 13.38
N VAL A 10 -21.32 -3.15 12.42
CA VAL A 10 -21.34 -3.55 11.02
C VAL A 10 -20.02 -3.16 10.38
N HIS A 11 -19.40 -4.08 9.63
CA HIS A 11 -18.22 -3.79 8.83
C HIS A 11 -18.58 -2.83 7.69
N ALA A 12 -17.73 -1.83 7.44
CA ALA A 12 -18.04 -0.75 6.47
C ALA A 12 -18.19 -1.23 5.03
N CYS A 13 -17.54 -2.33 4.65
CA CYS A 13 -17.48 -2.79 3.26
C CYS A 13 -17.49 -4.32 3.09
N GLY A 14 -17.43 -5.09 4.19
CA GLY A 14 -17.35 -6.55 4.15
C GLY A 14 -18.70 -7.21 3.86
N THR A 15 -18.76 -7.94 2.76
CA THR A 15 -19.92 -8.74 2.36
C THR A 15 -19.56 -10.22 2.46
N ILE A 16 -20.44 -11.00 3.11
CA ILE A 16 -20.25 -12.44 3.22
C ILE A 16 -20.97 -13.13 2.06
N ILE A 17 -20.28 -14.04 1.40
CA ILE A 17 -20.78 -14.82 0.27
C ILE A 17 -20.85 -16.27 0.68
N CYS A 18 -22.02 -16.89 0.49
CA CYS A 18 -22.27 -18.32 0.68
C CYS A 18 -23.02 -18.89 -0.51
N ARG A 19 -22.99 -20.22 -0.64
CA ARG A 19 -23.67 -20.92 -1.71
C ARG A 19 -25.18 -21.06 -1.45
N ASP A 20 -25.53 -21.30 -0.19
CA ASP A 20 -26.88 -21.59 0.28
C ASP A 20 -27.33 -20.47 1.22
N ASP A 21 -28.48 -20.63 1.92
CA ASP A 21 -28.93 -19.63 2.89
C ASP A 21 -27.89 -19.41 3.99
N ILE A 22 -27.59 -18.16 4.32
CA ILE A 22 -26.54 -17.78 5.29
C ILE A 22 -26.86 -18.36 6.69
N THR A 23 -28.13 -18.55 7.02
CA THR A 23 -28.56 -19.08 8.33
C THR A 23 -28.21 -20.55 8.52
N ASP A 24 -27.93 -21.28 7.44
CA ASP A 24 -27.42 -22.66 7.51
C ASP A 24 -25.96 -22.74 7.94
N TRP A 25 -25.25 -21.63 7.86
CA TRP A 25 -23.80 -21.56 8.10
C TRP A 25 -23.46 -20.86 9.40
N VAL A 26 -24.08 -19.72 9.66
CA VAL A 26 -23.75 -18.85 10.80
C VAL A 26 -25.01 -18.19 11.37
N PRO A 27 -25.03 -17.89 12.67
CA PRO A 27 -26.12 -17.12 13.27
C PRO A 27 -26.11 -15.69 12.71
N VAL A 28 -27.31 -15.17 12.48
CA VAL A 28 -27.51 -13.83 11.92
C VAL A 28 -28.30 -12.95 12.88
N SER A 29 -28.18 -11.65 12.67
CA SER A 29 -28.92 -10.59 13.36
C SER A 29 -29.28 -9.49 12.38
N THR A 30 -30.00 -8.48 12.83
CA THR A 30 -30.27 -7.27 12.05
C THR A 30 -29.54 -6.08 12.63
N ALA A 31 -29.04 -5.22 11.77
CA ALA A 31 -28.50 -3.92 12.14
C ALA A 31 -29.11 -2.83 11.25
N ASP A 32 -29.10 -1.59 11.74
CA ASP A 32 -29.61 -0.47 10.96
C ASP A 32 -28.52 0.01 9.98
N ASP A 33 -28.88 0.14 8.71
CA ASP A 33 -28.05 0.82 7.73
C ASP A 33 -28.00 2.32 8.06
N LYS A 34 -26.80 2.87 8.18
CA LYS A 34 -26.61 4.26 8.60
C LYS A 34 -27.00 5.29 7.53
N GLU A 35 -27.03 4.88 6.27
CA GLU A 35 -27.37 5.75 5.14
C GLU A 35 -28.87 5.74 4.84
N THR A 36 -29.48 4.55 4.83
CA THR A 36 -30.90 4.37 4.46
C THR A 36 -31.83 4.31 5.66
N GLY A 37 -31.32 3.96 6.84
CA GLY A 37 -32.13 3.67 8.04
C GLY A 37 -32.88 2.35 7.97
N GLU A 38 -32.68 1.55 6.93
CA GLU A 38 -33.31 0.24 6.78
C GLU A 38 -32.61 -0.86 7.58
N LYS A 39 -33.34 -1.92 7.91
CA LYS A 39 -32.78 -3.11 8.55
C LYS A 39 -32.02 -3.95 7.53
N MET A 40 -30.74 -4.20 7.79
CA MET A 40 -29.90 -5.11 7.01
C MET A 40 -29.57 -6.37 7.80
N LEU A 41 -29.43 -7.51 7.11
CA LEU A 41 -28.98 -8.76 7.69
C LEU A 41 -27.48 -8.75 7.90
N VAL A 42 -27.01 -9.13 9.08
CA VAL A 42 -25.59 -9.20 9.42
C VAL A 42 -25.28 -10.52 10.13
N THR A 43 -24.06 -11.04 9.91
CA THR A 43 -23.57 -12.20 10.65
C THR A 43 -23.22 -11.80 12.09
N GLN A 44 -23.46 -12.71 13.05
CA GLN A 44 -23.06 -12.46 14.44
C GLN A 44 -21.59 -12.80 14.71
N TYR A 45 -20.98 -13.64 13.87
CA TYR A 45 -19.56 -13.95 14.01
C TYR A 45 -18.71 -12.80 13.53
N GLU A 46 -17.59 -12.60 14.24
CA GLU A 46 -16.59 -11.60 13.88
C GLU A 46 -15.95 -11.90 12.51
N GLY A 47 -15.66 -10.84 11.74
CA GLY A 47 -15.09 -10.96 10.41
C GLY A 47 -13.75 -11.70 10.35
N SER A 48 -12.99 -11.71 11.44
CA SER A 48 -11.70 -12.44 11.53
C SER A 48 -11.86 -13.96 11.57
N VAL A 49 -13.01 -14.46 12.03
CA VAL A 49 -13.28 -15.90 12.16
C VAL A 49 -14.30 -16.42 11.14
N ILE A 50 -14.87 -15.54 10.33
CA ILE A 50 -15.91 -15.94 9.38
C ILE A 50 -15.39 -16.91 8.31
N GLU A 51 -14.13 -16.76 7.90
CA GLU A 51 -13.49 -17.66 6.92
C GLU A 51 -13.31 -19.07 7.47
N ASP A 52 -13.13 -19.22 8.77
CA ASP A 52 -12.98 -20.52 9.44
C ASP A 52 -14.30 -21.34 9.38
N THR A 53 -15.43 -20.71 9.12
CA THR A 53 -16.73 -21.38 8.91
C THR A 53 -16.91 -21.88 7.48
N GLY A 54 -15.96 -21.65 6.58
CA GLY A 54 -16.02 -22.00 5.16
C GLY A 54 -16.69 -20.96 4.27
N LEU A 55 -17.04 -19.79 4.82
CA LEU A 55 -17.62 -18.69 4.08
C LEU A 55 -16.54 -17.78 3.48
N ILE A 56 -16.88 -17.04 2.44
CA ILE A 56 -15.99 -16.07 1.79
C ILE A 56 -16.41 -14.66 2.24
N LYS A 57 -15.45 -13.91 2.78
CA LYS A 57 -15.59 -12.47 3.03
C LYS A 57 -14.99 -11.70 1.87
N MET A 58 -15.79 -10.85 1.25
CA MET A 58 -15.34 -9.97 0.19
C MET A 58 -15.54 -8.51 0.61
N ASP A 59 -14.49 -7.72 0.55
CA ASP A 59 -14.52 -6.32 0.97
C ASP A 59 -14.68 -5.42 -0.27
N PHE A 60 -15.83 -4.72 -0.36
CA PHE A 60 -16.14 -3.77 -1.43
C PHE A 60 -15.94 -2.34 -0.92
N LEU A 61 -14.72 -1.85 -1.01
CA LEU A 61 -14.39 -0.50 -0.58
C LEU A 61 -14.48 0.46 -1.76
N GLY A 62 -15.55 1.25 -1.81
CA GLY A 62 -15.75 2.27 -2.83
C GLY A 62 -14.86 3.48 -2.62
N LEU A 63 -14.39 4.11 -3.71
CA LEU A 63 -13.62 5.34 -3.71
C LEU A 63 -14.43 6.45 -4.41
N LYS A 64 -14.95 7.41 -3.64
CA LYS A 64 -15.77 8.53 -4.18
C LYS A 64 -15.06 9.34 -5.25
N THR A 65 -13.73 9.45 -5.18
CA THR A 65 -12.92 10.17 -6.17
C THR A 65 -13.08 9.61 -7.57
N LEU A 66 -13.19 8.28 -7.73
CA LEU A 66 -13.44 7.67 -9.05
C LEU A 66 -14.79 8.08 -9.64
N SER A 67 -15.83 8.21 -8.81
CA SER A 67 -17.13 8.75 -9.25
C SER A 67 -17.03 10.20 -9.67
N ILE A 68 -16.28 11.02 -8.94
CA ILE A 68 -16.03 12.44 -9.29
C ILE A 68 -15.31 12.55 -10.64
N ILE A 69 -14.31 11.71 -10.89
CA ILE A 69 -13.60 11.67 -12.17
C ILE A 69 -14.55 11.28 -13.30
N LYS A 70 -15.38 10.23 -13.10
CA LYS A 70 -16.38 9.82 -14.07
C LYS A 70 -17.36 10.95 -14.42
N ASP A 71 -17.85 11.66 -13.42
CA ASP A 71 -18.76 12.78 -13.61
C ASP A 71 -18.08 13.97 -14.31
N ALA A 72 -16.81 14.25 -13.96
CA ALA A 72 -16.02 15.28 -14.63
C ALA A 72 -15.83 14.98 -16.13
N VAL A 73 -15.49 13.74 -16.48
CA VAL A 73 -15.37 13.28 -17.89
C VAL A 73 -16.71 13.45 -18.63
N ALA A 74 -17.82 13.06 -18.00
CA ALA A 74 -19.15 13.22 -18.59
C ALA A 74 -19.50 14.70 -18.81
N ASN A 75 -19.17 15.57 -17.86
CA ASN A 75 -19.39 17.02 -17.96
C ASN A 75 -18.55 17.65 -19.07
N VAL A 76 -17.29 17.27 -19.20
CA VAL A 76 -16.43 17.74 -20.32
C VAL A 76 -17.00 17.32 -21.66
N LYS A 77 -17.46 16.08 -21.79
CA LYS A 77 -18.11 15.61 -23.02
C LYS A 77 -19.37 16.39 -23.33
N HIS A 78 -20.20 16.67 -22.32
CA HIS A 78 -21.45 17.42 -22.51
C HIS A 78 -21.21 18.89 -22.88
N THR A 79 -20.24 19.56 -22.22
CA THR A 79 -20.01 20.99 -22.36
C THR A 79 -19.06 21.37 -23.48
N LYS A 80 -18.11 20.51 -23.81
CA LYS A 80 -17.04 20.78 -24.80
C LYS A 80 -17.08 19.85 -26.01
N GLY A 81 -17.89 18.79 -26.00
CA GLY A 81 -17.91 17.76 -27.03
C GLY A 81 -16.66 16.88 -27.08
N ILE A 82 -15.77 17.00 -26.08
CA ILE A 82 -14.50 16.26 -26.01
C ILE A 82 -14.71 14.97 -25.23
N SER A 83 -14.38 13.84 -25.83
CA SER A 83 -14.32 12.56 -25.11
C SER A 83 -12.91 12.34 -24.56
N ILE A 84 -12.82 12.12 -23.25
CA ILE A 84 -11.57 11.80 -22.55
C ILE A 84 -11.61 10.32 -22.20
N ASP A 85 -10.58 9.58 -22.61
CA ASP A 85 -10.33 8.21 -22.18
C ASP A 85 -9.26 8.24 -21.08
N ILE A 86 -9.67 7.92 -19.85
CA ILE A 86 -8.80 7.98 -18.67
C ILE A 86 -7.67 6.95 -18.73
N ASP A 87 -7.91 5.81 -19.37
CA ASP A 87 -6.93 4.73 -19.46
C ASP A 87 -5.76 5.08 -20.41
N THR A 88 -5.92 6.13 -21.22
CA THR A 88 -4.92 6.55 -22.22
C THR A 88 -4.41 7.98 -22.03
N ILE A 89 -4.68 8.61 -20.88
CA ILE A 89 -4.15 9.95 -20.58
C ILE A 89 -2.63 9.90 -20.46
N ASP A 90 -1.98 10.98 -20.90
CA ASP A 90 -0.54 11.15 -20.75
C ASP A 90 -0.19 11.38 -19.27
N ILE A 91 0.55 10.44 -18.68
CA ILE A 91 1.02 10.53 -17.30
C ILE A 91 2.31 11.34 -17.15
N ASP A 92 2.93 11.73 -18.26
CA ASP A 92 4.18 12.52 -18.29
C ASP A 92 3.94 13.99 -18.65
N ASP A 93 2.70 14.50 -18.51
CA ASP A 93 2.36 15.90 -18.81
C ASP A 93 3.14 16.90 -17.93
N PRO A 94 4.01 17.74 -18.52
CA PRO A 94 4.83 18.71 -17.76
C PRO A 94 4.01 19.76 -17.02
N THR A 95 2.82 20.09 -17.52
CA THR A 95 1.94 21.07 -16.89
C THR A 95 1.39 20.53 -15.57
N THR A 96 1.03 19.27 -15.58
CA THR A 96 0.59 18.55 -14.36
C THR A 96 1.72 18.47 -13.35
N TYR A 97 2.95 18.06 -13.75
CA TYR A 97 4.10 18.06 -12.84
C TYR A 97 4.41 19.44 -12.27
N LYS A 98 4.27 20.49 -13.08
CA LYS A 98 4.45 21.85 -12.58
C LYS A 98 3.44 22.19 -11.47
N LEU A 99 2.18 21.79 -11.62
CA LEU A 99 1.16 21.96 -10.57
C LEU A 99 1.58 21.30 -9.25
N TYR A 100 2.08 20.06 -9.32
CA TYR A 100 2.59 19.36 -8.14
C TYR A 100 3.85 20.03 -7.56
N CYS A 101 4.79 20.47 -8.39
CA CYS A 101 5.99 21.19 -7.95
C CYS A 101 5.66 22.52 -7.25
N ASP A 102 4.64 23.21 -7.69
CA ASP A 102 4.17 24.47 -7.10
C ASP A 102 3.34 24.22 -5.83
N GLY A 103 2.95 22.96 -5.56
CA GLY A 103 2.08 22.57 -4.45
C GLY A 103 0.65 23.10 -4.60
N GLY A 104 0.22 23.40 -5.83
CA GLY A 104 -1.13 23.88 -6.15
C GLY A 104 -2.17 22.74 -6.20
N THR A 105 -2.13 21.82 -5.26
CA THR A 105 -2.81 20.51 -5.31
C THR A 105 -4.11 20.44 -4.50
N VAL A 106 -4.74 21.58 -4.23
CA VAL A 106 -6.08 21.63 -3.62
C VAL A 106 -7.08 20.94 -4.54
N GLY A 107 -7.87 20.02 -3.99
CA GLY A 107 -8.82 19.20 -4.78
C GLY A 107 -8.19 17.98 -5.45
N THR A 108 -6.88 17.78 -5.32
CA THR A 108 -6.19 16.60 -5.84
C THR A 108 -6.15 15.52 -4.76
N PHE A 109 -6.77 14.36 -5.04
CA PHE A 109 -6.89 13.29 -4.08
C PHE A 109 -5.54 12.89 -3.46
N GLN A 110 -5.49 12.83 -2.13
CA GLN A 110 -4.32 12.49 -1.29
C GLN A 110 -3.14 13.48 -1.36
N PHE A 111 -3.20 14.56 -2.16
CA PHE A 111 -2.12 15.53 -2.28
C PHE A 111 -2.47 16.94 -1.80
N GLU A 112 -3.66 17.16 -1.27
CA GLU A 112 -4.20 18.48 -0.98
C GLU A 112 -3.85 19.02 0.43
N SER A 113 -3.35 18.20 1.36
CA SER A 113 -3.02 18.68 2.70
C SER A 113 -1.84 19.67 2.68
N PRO A 114 -1.83 20.70 3.57
CA PRO A 114 -0.74 21.67 3.62
C PRO A 114 0.64 21.04 3.83
N GLY A 115 0.74 19.99 4.62
CA GLY A 115 1.99 19.25 4.83
C GLY A 115 2.47 18.53 3.57
N MET A 116 1.57 17.87 2.84
CA MET A 116 1.89 17.24 1.57
C MET A 116 2.33 18.29 0.54
N GLN A 117 1.62 19.42 0.42
CA GLN A 117 1.98 20.51 -0.47
C GLN A 117 3.38 21.08 -0.18
N LYS A 118 3.76 21.16 1.10
CA LYS A 118 5.11 21.57 1.49
C LYS A 118 6.15 20.58 0.94
N TYR A 119 5.98 19.28 1.16
CA TYR A 119 6.92 18.27 0.66
C TYR A 119 6.96 18.19 -0.87
N LEU A 120 5.85 18.41 -1.56
CA LEU A 120 5.82 18.45 -3.03
C LEU A 120 6.68 19.61 -3.58
N ARG A 121 6.63 20.79 -2.95
CA ARG A 121 7.50 21.93 -3.31
C ARG A 121 8.97 21.66 -3.11
N GLU A 122 9.32 20.87 -2.11
CA GLU A 122 10.70 20.46 -1.83
C GLU A 122 11.16 19.32 -2.75
N LEU A 123 10.28 18.34 -3.00
CA LEU A 123 10.53 17.18 -3.85
C LEU A 123 10.68 17.56 -5.32
N LYS A 124 9.84 18.49 -5.80
CA LYS A 124 9.72 18.83 -7.22
C LYS A 124 9.57 17.57 -8.08
N PRO A 125 8.44 16.84 -7.95
CA PRO A 125 8.25 15.60 -8.66
C PRO A 125 8.44 15.78 -10.16
N SER A 126 9.12 14.85 -10.79
CA SER A 126 9.42 14.85 -12.23
C SER A 126 9.06 13.55 -12.92
N THR A 127 8.65 12.55 -12.15
CA THR A 127 8.20 11.24 -12.63
C THR A 127 6.96 10.80 -11.87
N PHE A 128 6.21 9.88 -12.44
CA PHE A 128 5.03 9.31 -11.78
C PHE A 128 5.43 8.53 -10.52
N GLU A 129 6.59 7.87 -10.53
CA GLU A 129 7.17 7.16 -9.41
C GLU A 129 7.41 8.06 -8.19
N ASP A 130 7.80 9.33 -8.41
CA ASP A 130 7.95 10.30 -7.32
C ASP A 130 6.63 10.56 -6.59
N LEU A 131 5.52 10.66 -7.32
CA LEU A 131 4.19 10.86 -6.75
C LEU A 131 3.72 9.61 -5.99
N ILE A 132 3.91 8.42 -6.57
CA ILE A 132 3.60 7.16 -5.92
C ILE A 132 4.39 7.02 -4.60
N ALA A 133 5.69 7.29 -4.65
CA ALA A 133 6.55 7.20 -3.47
C ALA A 133 6.15 8.22 -2.39
N MET A 134 5.81 9.45 -2.78
CA MET A 134 5.37 10.47 -1.82
C MET A 134 4.06 10.07 -1.15
N ASN A 135 3.10 9.51 -1.88
CA ASN A 135 1.87 8.97 -1.31
C ASN A 135 2.14 7.86 -0.29
N ALA A 136 3.10 6.99 -0.60
CA ALA A 136 3.51 5.92 0.31
C ALA A 136 4.25 6.43 1.55
N LEU A 137 5.10 7.44 1.41
CA LEU A 137 5.93 7.97 2.49
C LEU A 137 5.20 8.95 3.40
N TYR A 138 4.22 9.72 2.89
CA TYR A 138 3.53 10.75 3.68
C TYR A 138 2.49 10.12 4.63
N ARG A 139 2.98 9.39 5.63
CA ARG A 139 2.20 8.74 6.69
C ARG A 139 3.02 8.73 7.99
N PRO A 140 2.37 8.69 9.17
CA PRO A 140 3.09 8.52 10.44
C PRO A 140 4.03 7.31 10.39
N GLY A 141 5.31 7.54 10.68
CA GLY A 141 6.40 6.58 10.61
C GLY A 141 7.28 6.76 9.36
N PRO A 142 6.82 6.44 8.14
CA PRO A 142 7.66 6.58 6.94
C PRO A 142 8.00 8.04 6.59
N MET A 143 7.28 9.02 7.11
CA MET A 143 7.58 10.44 6.89
C MET A 143 9.02 10.83 7.24
N ASP A 144 9.65 10.13 8.16
CA ASP A 144 11.03 10.39 8.57
C ASP A 144 12.04 10.15 7.43
N TYR A 145 11.67 9.36 6.43
CA TYR A 145 12.49 9.09 5.24
C TYR A 145 12.32 10.13 4.12
N ILE A 146 11.31 11.01 4.19
CA ILE A 146 11.05 12.00 3.13
C ILE A 146 12.24 12.95 2.92
N PRO A 147 12.91 13.50 3.95
CA PRO A 147 14.06 14.35 3.74
C PRO A 147 15.18 13.63 2.98
N ASP A 148 15.49 12.38 3.35
CA ASP A 148 16.51 11.58 2.66
C ASP A 148 16.11 11.26 1.21
N PHE A 149 14.85 10.94 0.97
CA PHE A 149 14.32 10.71 -0.36
C PHE A 149 14.49 11.94 -1.26
N ILE A 150 14.14 13.12 -0.75
CA ILE A 150 14.30 14.40 -1.44
C ILE A 150 15.78 14.71 -1.70
N ASP A 151 16.63 14.54 -0.69
CA ASP A 151 18.08 14.82 -0.81
C ASP A 151 18.77 13.91 -1.84
N ARG A 152 18.40 12.62 -1.86
CA ARG A 152 18.92 11.67 -2.85
C ARG A 152 18.42 11.98 -4.26
N LYS A 153 17.13 12.31 -4.42
CA LYS A 153 16.58 12.75 -5.71
C LYS A 153 17.35 13.94 -6.28
N HIS A 154 17.66 14.92 -5.45
CA HIS A 154 18.36 16.14 -5.87
C HIS A 154 19.88 16.05 -5.86
N GLY A 155 20.45 14.88 -5.62
CA GLY A 155 21.90 14.65 -5.61
C GLY A 155 22.64 15.32 -4.43
N ARG A 156 21.90 15.77 -3.38
CA ARG A 156 22.49 16.30 -2.15
C ARG A 156 23.05 15.22 -1.24
N LYS A 157 22.49 14.00 -1.34
CA LYS A 157 23.01 12.77 -0.73
C LYS A 157 23.26 11.73 -1.81
N PRO A 158 24.31 10.89 -1.69
CA PRO A 158 24.52 9.78 -2.62
C PRO A 158 23.39 8.75 -2.52
N ILE A 159 23.06 8.13 -3.64
CA ILE A 159 22.19 6.95 -3.66
C ILE A 159 23.10 5.76 -3.40
N GLU A 160 22.86 5.06 -2.30
CA GLU A 160 23.64 3.90 -1.90
C GLU A 160 22.75 2.66 -1.84
N TYR A 161 23.33 1.53 -2.24
CA TYR A 161 22.72 0.22 -2.18
C TYR A 161 23.59 -0.70 -1.34
N ASP A 162 23.05 -1.36 -0.33
CA ASP A 162 23.81 -2.29 0.53
C ASP A 162 24.49 -3.40 -0.30
N ILE A 163 23.81 -3.85 -1.34
CA ILE A 163 24.34 -4.76 -2.36
C ILE A 163 24.03 -4.13 -3.73
N PRO A 164 25.01 -3.97 -4.64
CA PRO A 164 24.80 -3.25 -5.90
C PRO A 164 23.61 -3.76 -6.74
N ILE A 165 23.34 -5.04 -6.73
CA ILE A 165 22.21 -5.64 -7.49
C ILE A 165 20.84 -5.16 -7.01
N MET A 166 20.72 -4.60 -5.80
CA MET A 166 19.48 -4.04 -5.26
C MET A 166 19.01 -2.82 -6.04
N GLU A 167 19.88 -2.14 -6.76
CA GLU A 167 19.55 -1.05 -7.68
C GLU A 167 18.41 -1.41 -8.60
N LYS A 168 18.37 -2.65 -9.08
CA LYS A 168 17.33 -3.16 -9.97
C LYS A 168 15.89 -2.87 -9.50
N TYR A 169 15.66 -2.85 -8.19
CA TYR A 169 14.33 -2.67 -7.60
C TYR A 169 14.21 -1.43 -6.70
N LEU A 170 15.34 -0.78 -6.37
CA LEU A 170 15.35 0.40 -5.52
C LEU A 170 15.69 1.70 -6.27
N LYS A 171 16.01 1.62 -7.57
CA LYS A 171 16.37 2.79 -8.38
C LYS A 171 15.29 3.87 -8.35
N ASP A 172 14.03 3.49 -8.58
CA ASP A 172 12.89 4.42 -8.66
C ASP A 172 12.53 5.05 -7.30
N THR A 173 13.10 4.54 -6.22
CA THR A 173 12.93 5.06 -4.86
C THR A 173 14.25 5.53 -4.26
N TYR A 174 15.23 5.86 -5.11
CA TYR A 174 16.53 6.42 -4.73
C TYR A 174 17.25 5.60 -3.64
N GLY A 175 17.17 4.26 -3.73
CA GLY A 175 17.82 3.36 -2.77
C GLY A 175 17.07 3.17 -1.46
N ILE A 176 15.86 3.73 -1.31
CA ILE A 176 15.03 3.58 -0.11
C ILE A 176 13.99 2.50 -0.34
N THR A 177 13.85 1.57 0.60
CA THR A 177 12.75 0.59 0.57
C THR A 177 11.44 1.28 0.99
N VAL A 178 10.47 1.34 0.10
CA VAL A 178 9.18 2.01 0.27
C VAL A 178 8.02 1.04 0.16
N TYR A 179 8.12 0.04 -0.73
CA TYR A 179 7.02 -0.85 -1.10
C TYR A 179 7.23 -2.28 -0.62
N GLN A 180 6.12 -2.95 -0.30
CA GLN A 180 6.09 -4.39 0.00
C GLN A 180 6.66 -5.21 -1.16
N GLU A 181 6.35 -4.82 -2.39
CA GLU A 181 6.81 -5.46 -3.61
C GLU A 181 8.33 -5.44 -3.74
N GLN A 182 8.99 -4.37 -3.28
CA GLN A 182 10.45 -4.31 -3.29
C GLN A 182 11.05 -5.37 -2.36
N VAL A 183 10.51 -5.55 -1.16
CA VAL A 183 10.97 -6.60 -0.25
C VAL A 183 10.75 -7.99 -0.83
N MET A 184 9.58 -8.24 -1.44
CA MET A 184 9.29 -9.52 -2.10
C MET A 184 10.28 -9.82 -3.24
N LEU A 185 10.55 -8.82 -4.07
CA LEU A 185 11.46 -8.98 -5.22
C LEU A 185 12.92 -9.12 -4.77
N LEU A 186 13.34 -8.34 -3.77
CA LEU A 186 14.68 -8.42 -3.22
C LEU A 186 14.93 -9.74 -2.49
N SER A 187 13.97 -10.27 -1.72
CA SER A 187 14.13 -11.57 -1.06
C SER A 187 14.33 -12.69 -2.08
N ARG A 188 13.68 -12.61 -3.23
CA ARG A 188 13.87 -13.57 -4.33
C ARG A 188 15.22 -13.36 -5.02
N LEU A 189 15.60 -12.11 -5.27
CA LEU A 189 16.85 -11.77 -5.96
C LEU A 189 18.09 -12.14 -5.14
N LEU A 190 18.07 -11.82 -3.85
CA LEU A 190 19.24 -11.97 -2.97
C LEU A 190 19.36 -13.40 -2.39
N ALA A 191 18.25 -14.06 -2.11
CA ALA A 191 18.24 -15.29 -1.32
C ALA A 191 17.41 -16.44 -1.92
N ASP A 192 17.08 -16.38 -3.21
CA ASP A 192 16.34 -17.42 -3.95
C ASP A 192 14.97 -17.78 -3.33
N PHE A 193 14.30 -16.82 -2.69
CA PHE A 193 12.95 -17.07 -2.20
C PHE A 193 12.01 -17.40 -3.35
N THR A 194 11.17 -18.39 -3.17
CA THR A 194 10.06 -18.67 -4.09
C THR A 194 9.01 -17.55 -4.01
N ARG A 195 8.07 -17.53 -4.97
CA ARG A 195 6.93 -16.59 -4.94
C ARG A 195 6.10 -16.74 -3.65
N GLY A 196 5.81 -17.99 -3.24
CA GLY A 196 5.05 -18.25 -2.02
C GLY A 196 5.76 -17.80 -0.75
N GLU A 197 7.08 -17.98 -0.68
CA GLU A 197 7.88 -17.53 0.47
C GLU A 197 7.99 -16.02 0.55
N SER A 198 8.18 -15.34 -0.57
CA SER A 198 8.18 -13.88 -0.60
C SER A 198 6.81 -13.29 -0.23
N ASP A 199 5.70 -13.95 -0.61
CA ASP A 199 4.36 -13.57 -0.17
C ASP A 199 4.13 -13.84 1.32
N THR A 200 4.66 -14.95 1.83
CA THR A 200 4.63 -15.25 3.27
C THR A 200 5.41 -14.20 4.06
N LEU A 201 6.58 -13.76 3.56
CA LEU A 201 7.35 -12.66 4.14
C LEU A 201 6.55 -11.38 4.17
N ARG A 202 5.93 -10.99 3.06
CA ARG A 202 5.05 -9.82 2.97
C ARG A 202 3.91 -9.86 4.00
N LYS A 203 3.22 -11.00 4.08
CA LYS A 203 2.12 -11.20 5.05
C LYS A 203 2.62 -11.13 6.49
N ALA A 204 3.78 -11.73 6.77
CA ALA A 204 4.40 -11.70 8.10
C ALA A 204 4.78 -10.28 8.51
N MET A 205 5.32 -9.49 7.58
CA MET A 205 5.64 -8.08 7.79
C MET A 205 4.37 -7.24 8.02
N GLY A 206 3.40 -7.32 7.13
CA GLY A 206 2.17 -6.52 7.22
C GLY A 206 1.34 -6.79 8.47
N LYS A 207 1.31 -8.05 8.95
CA LYS A 207 0.60 -8.45 10.17
C LYS A 207 1.48 -8.47 11.42
N LYS A 208 2.75 -8.08 11.33
CA LYS A 208 3.75 -8.08 12.43
C LYS A 208 3.89 -9.45 13.11
N LEU A 209 3.86 -10.53 12.33
CA LEU A 209 3.95 -11.90 12.83
C LEU A 209 5.42 -12.25 13.10
N LYS A 210 5.91 -11.91 14.28
CA LYS A 210 7.31 -12.08 14.66
C LYS A 210 7.81 -13.51 14.49
N ASP A 211 7.06 -14.50 14.96
CA ASP A 211 7.43 -15.92 14.85
C ASP A 211 7.68 -16.35 13.39
N LYS A 212 6.88 -15.83 12.44
CA LYS A 212 7.06 -16.13 11.02
C LYS A 212 8.26 -15.40 10.42
N LEU A 213 8.55 -14.17 10.86
CA LEU A 213 9.75 -13.44 10.45
C LEU A 213 11.01 -14.15 10.97
N ASP A 214 11.03 -14.54 12.24
CA ASP A 214 12.14 -15.28 12.86
C ASP A 214 12.38 -16.63 12.18
N ALA A 215 11.34 -17.30 11.70
CA ALA A 215 11.46 -18.55 10.95
C ALA A 215 12.01 -18.34 9.52
N LEU A 216 11.74 -17.21 8.88
CA LEU A 216 12.21 -16.92 7.52
C LEU A 216 13.63 -16.35 7.48
N LYS A 217 14.08 -15.65 8.53
CA LYS A 217 15.40 -15.02 8.61
C LYS A 217 16.57 -15.98 8.32
N PRO A 218 16.66 -17.17 8.96
CA PRO A 218 17.77 -18.11 8.70
C PRO A 218 17.83 -18.54 7.24
N LYS A 219 16.68 -18.69 6.59
CA LYS A 219 16.60 -19.05 5.17
C LYS A 219 17.12 -17.91 4.29
N PHE A 220 16.73 -16.67 4.58
CA PHE A 220 17.21 -15.49 3.86
C PHE A 220 18.73 -15.37 3.94
N ILE A 221 19.29 -15.44 5.15
CA ILE A 221 20.72 -15.35 5.36
C ILE A 221 21.46 -16.49 4.64
N LYS A 222 20.99 -17.75 4.80
CA LYS A 222 21.60 -18.92 4.14
C LYS A 222 21.55 -18.81 2.62
N GLY A 223 20.41 -18.40 2.06
CA GLY A 223 20.25 -18.21 0.61
C GLY A 223 21.15 -17.10 0.08
N GLY A 224 21.23 -15.97 0.78
CA GLY A 224 22.08 -14.86 0.40
C GLY A 224 23.58 -15.20 0.44
N ILE A 225 24.03 -15.90 1.46
CA ILE A 225 25.43 -16.38 1.54
C ILE A 225 25.74 -17.33 0.38
N LYS A 226 24.82 -18.26 0.06
CA LYS A 226 24.96 -19.15 -1.10
C LYS A 226 25.12 -18.37 -2.41
N ASN A 227 24.47 -17.24 -2.52
CA ASN A 227 24.54 -16.35 -3.68
C ASN A 227 25.74 -15.39 -3.65
N GLY A 228 26.66 -15.58 -2.69
CA GLY A 228 27.91 -14.83 -2.61
C GLY A 228 27.82 -13.48 -1.89
N HIS A 229 26.73 -13.25 -1.16
CA HIS A 229 26.57 -11.99 -0.40
C HIS A 229 27.16 -12.12 1.02
N ASP A 230 27.67 -11.01 1.53
CA ASP A 230 28.22 -10.92 2.87
C ASP A 230 27.13 -11.11 3.94
N LYS A 231 27.44 -11.87 4.99
CA LYS A 231 26.50 -12.20 6.05
C LYS A 231 26.05 -10.97 6.83
N ASP A 232 26.96 -10.09 7.18
CA ASP A 232 26.66 -8.93 8.02
C ASP A 232 25.80 -7.92 7.26
N VAL A 233 26.04 -7.78 5.94
CA VAL A 233 25.20 -6.99 5.04
C VAL A 233 23.79 -7.57 4.94
N LEU A 234 23.65 -8.88 4.81
CA LEU A 234 22.32 -9.53 4.78
C LEU A 234 21.57 -9.36 6.11
N GLU A 235 22.27 -9.47 7.24
CA GLU A 235 21.67 -9.25 8.56
C GLU A 235 21.21 -7.80 8.73
N LYS A 236 21.99 -6.83 8.24
CA LYS A 236 21.61 -5.42 8.20
C LYS A 236 20.33 -5.21 7.37
N ILE A 237 20.31 -5.74 6.14
CA ILE A 237 19.13 -5.64 5.25
C ILE A 237 17.89 -6.21 5.93
N TRP A 238 18.01 -7.38 6.56
CA TRP A 238 16.89 -7.99 7.28
C TRP A 238 16.41 -7.13 8.43
N ALA A 239 17.32 -6.61 9.24
CA ALA A 239 16.98 -5.72 10.36
C ALA A 239 16.29 -4.43 9.89
N ASP A 240 16.70 -3.87 8.76
CA ASP A 240 16.08 -2.71 8.15
C ASP A 240 14.66 -3.06 7.63
N TRP A 241 14.47 -4.24 7.06
CA TRP A 241 13.13 -4.73 6.69
C TRP A 241 12.22 -4.97 7.89
N GLU A 242 12.73 -5.47 9.01
CA GLU A 242 11.94 -5.62 10.25
C GLU A 242 11.44 -4.27 10.77
N LYS A 243 12.27 -3.23 10.73
CA LYS A 243 11.85 -1.86 11.06
C LYS A 243 10.82 -1.34 10.06
N PHE A 244 11.06 -1.56 8.78
CA PHE A 244 10.19 -1.17 7.68
C PHE A 244 8.85 -1.92 7.69
N ALA A 245 8.78 -3.12 8.25
CA ALA A 245 7.59 -3.98 8.24
C ALA A 245 6.31 -3.29 8.72
N SER A 246 6.44 -2.35 9.67
CA SER A 246 5.29 -1.61 10.18
C SER A 246 4.77 -0.52 9.22
N TYR A 247 5.52 -0.19 8.17
CA TYR A 247 5.28 0.94 7.27
C TYR A 247 5.13 0.52 5.80
N ALA A 248 5.39 -0.75 5.50
CA ALA A 248 5.35 -1.29 4.15
C ALA A 248 4.05 -0.92 3.42
N PHE A 249 4.20 -0.32 2.23
CA PHE A 249 3.08 0.15 1.43
C PHE A 249 2.89 -0.76 0.20
N ASN A 250 1.64 -1.03 -0.17
CA ASN A 250 1.34 -1.70 -1.42
C ASN A 250 1.42 -0.68 -2.58
N LYS A 251 2.35 -0.89 -3.52
CA LYS A 251 2.56 0.04 -4.63
C LYS A 251 1.31 0.20 -5.50
N SER A 252 0.60 -0.88 -5.78
CA SER A 252 -0.60 -0.88 -6.62
C SER A 252 -1.74 -0.03 -6.07
N HIS A 253 -1.75 0.27 -4.77
CA HIS A 253 -2.75 1.16 -4.17
C HIS A 253 -2.53 2.62 -4.57
N ALA A 254 -1.29 3.03 -4.85
CA ALA A 254 -0.92 4.40 -5.19
C ALA A 254 -0.72 4.60 -6.71
N THR A 255 -0.68 3.52 -7.48
CA THR A 255 -0.62 3.54 -8.95
C THR A 255 -2.02 3.61 -9.54
#